data_cf5b5d55151179f0d55c630689886c86
#
_entry.id   cf5b5d55151179f0d55c630689886c86
#
_cell.length_a   1.000
_cell.length_b   1.000
_cell.length_c   1.000
_cell.angle_alpha   90.00
_cell.angle_beta   90.00
_cell.angle_gamma   90.00
#
_symmetry.space_group_name_H-M   'P 1'
#
loop_
_entity.id
_entity.type
_entity.pdbx_description
1 polymer ?
#
loop_
_entity_poly.entity_id
_entity_poly.type
_entity_poly.pdbx_seq_one_letter_code
_entity_poly.pdbx_strand_id
1 'polypeptide(L)'
;ESLEILIDNEDIILKKYSMIKNLNNFAQDIADAIHSFIKHSVLITDNDNILAVSGSLKKELLNNPIGSDLELKINRREEMLEKHKKPIKITQDEMECTYAATPIITNGDAIGLVMILSKDDIVDEVDLKLVQIASKFLSNHLEQV
;
A
#
# COMPACT_ATOMS: atom_id res chain seq x y z
N GLU A 1 37.11 -9.73 7.09
CA GLU A 1 36.03 -10.67 6.79
C GLU A 1 34.76 -10.34 7.54
N SER A 2 34.81 -10.32 8.89
CA SER A 2 33.67 -9.85 9.67
C SER A 2 33.31 -8.41 9.34
N LEU A 3 34.30 -7.60 9.04
CA LEU A 3 34.12 -6.21 8.67
C LEU A 3 33.38 -6.06 7.34
N GLU A 4 33.71 -6.90 6.37
CA GLU A 4 33.05 -6.92 5.07
C GLU A 4 31.56 -7.30 5.20
N ILE A 5 31.25 -8.28 6.03
CA ILE A 5 29.87 -8.70 6.29
C ILE A 5 29.06 -7.57 6.92
N LEU A 6 29.67 -6.83 7.87
CA LEU A 6 29.02 -5.69 8.52
C LEU A 6 28.75 -4.55 7.53
N ILE A 7 29.69 -4.27 6.63
CA ILE A 7 29.52 -3.25 5.59
C ILE A 7 28.41 -3.63 4.64
N ASP A 8 28.33 -4.89 4.22
CA ASP A 8 27.28 -5.38 3.34
C ASP A 8 25.90 -5.29 4.00
N ASN A 9 25.81 -5.60 5.30
CA ASN A 9 24.57 -5.49 6.05
C ASN A 9 24.11 -4.03 6.18
N GLU A 10 25.02 -3.11 6.44
CA GLU A 10 24.71 -1.69 6.50
C GLU A 10 24.21 -1.17 5.15
N ASP A 11 24.82 -1.60 4.06
CA ASP A 11 24.42 -1.22 2.70
C ASP A 11 22.98 -1.69 2.40
N ILE A 12 22.65 -2.93 2.77
CA ILE A 12 21.30 -3.48 2.59
C ILE A 12 20.28 -2.69 3.41
N ILE A 13 20.60 -2.37 4.65
CA ILE A 13 19.72 -1.59 5.53
C ILE A 13 19.51 -0.18 4.95
N LEU A 14 20.56 0.47 4.47
CA LEU A 14 20.45 1.80 3.87
C LEU A 14 19.60 1.79 2.59
N LYS A 15 19.72 0.76 1.76
CA LYS A 15 18.90 0.61 0.56
C LYS A 15 17.42 0.44 0.90
N LYS A 16 17.09 -0.38 1.89
CA LYS A 16 15.71 -0.56 2.34
C LYS A 16 15.14 0.73 2.92
N TYR A 17 15.91 1.46 3.70
CA TYR A 17 15.50 2.75 4.24
C TYR A 17 15.23 3.77 3.13
N SER A 18 16.09 3.83 2.11
CA SER A 18 15.91 4.71 0.96
C SER A 18 14.64 4.37 0.18
N MET A 19 14.34 3.08 0.00
CA MET A 19 13.11 2.65 -0.69
C MET A 19 11.87 3.08 0.08
N ILE A 20 11.83 2.90 1.39
CA ILE A 20 10.72 3.32 2.25
C ILE A 20 10.54 4.83 2.19
N LYS A 21 11.63 5.59 2.26
CA LYS A 21 11.59 7.04 2.17
C LYS A 21 11.06 7.50 0.82
N ASN A 22 11.47 6.86 -0.27
CA ASN A 22 10.97 7.18 -1.61
C ASN A 22 9.49 6.84 -1.76
N LEU A 23 9.05 5.72 -1.20
CA LEU A 23 7.63 5.38 -1.15
C LEU A 23 6.84 6.47 -0.44
N ASN A 24 7.31 6.92 0.73
CA ASN A 24 6.68 8.03 1.45
C ASN A 24 6.54 9.29 0.60
N ASN A 25 7.59 9.63 -0.16
CA ASN A 25 7.61 10.85 -0.97
C ASN A 25 6.60 10.82 -2.11
N PHE A 26 6.36 9.64 -2.71
CA PHE A 26 5.50 9.52 -3.88
C PHE A 26 4.08 9.04 -3.57
N ALA A 27 3.87 8.43 -2.41
CA ALA A 27 2.61 7.75 -2.11
C ALA A 27 1.41 8.69 -2.18
N GLN A 28 1.51 9.86 -1.57
CA GLN A 28 0.38 10.80 -1.55
C GLN A 28 0.08 11.34 -2.95
N ASP A 29 1.10 11.64 -3.74
CA ASP A 29 0.90 12.12 -5.11
C ASP A 29 0.19 11.08 -5.98
N ILE A 30 0.55 9.82 -5.83
CA ILE A 30 -0.08 8.72 -6.56
C ILE A 30 -1.51 8.50 -6.10
N ALA A 31 -1.75 8.51 -4.79
CA ALA A 31 -3.10 8.38 -4.25
C ALA A 31 -4.01 9.51 -4.76
N ASP A 32 -3.52 10.74 -4.74
CA ASP A 32 -4.27 11.89 -5.23
C ASP A 32 -4.54 11.80 -6.74
N ALA A 33 -3.54 11.37 -7.51
CA ALA A 33 -3.68 11.21 -8.96
C ALA A 33 -4.77 10.17 -9.29
N ILE A 34 -4.76 9.03 -8.64
CA ILE A 34 -5.78 7.99 -8.84
C ILE A 34 -7.15 8.53 -8.44
N HIS A 35 -7.25 9.15 -7.26
CA HIS A 35 -8.52 9.66 -6.74
C HIS A 35 -9.13 10.74 -7.64
N SER A 36 -8.32 11.46 -8.42
CA SER A 36 -8.82 12.47 -9.35
C SER A 36 -9.70 11.86 -10.44
N PHE A 37 -9.63 10.57 -10.69
CA PHE A 37 -10.39 9.86 -11.72
C PHE A 37 -11.49 8.95 -11.17
N ILE A 38 -11.53 8.70 -9.87
CA ILE A 38 -12.50 7.81 -9.25
C ILE A 38 -13.10 8.44 -8.00
N LYS A 39 -14.27 7.92 -7.57
CA LYS A 39 -14.97 8.42 -6.37
C LYS A 39 -14.47 7.76 -5.09
N HIS A 40 -13.93 6.55 -5.21
CA HIS A 40 -13.55 5.74 -4.06
C HIS A 40 -12.29 6.26 -3.41
N SER A 41 -12.12 5.94 -2.14
CA SER A 41 -10.89 6.32 -1.42
C SER A 41 -9.73 5.44 -1.85
N VAL A 42 -8.54 6.03 -1.89
CA VAL A 42 -7.30 5.35 -2.27
C VAL A 42 -6.35 5.43 -1.09
N LEU A 43 -5.72 4.33 -0.72
CA LEU A 43 -4.69 4.34 0.31
C LEU A 43 -3.45 3.58 -0.14
N ILE A 44 -2.32 4.02 0.38
CA ILE A 44 -1.02 3.36 0.16
C ILE A 44 -0.35 3.20 1.52
N THR A 45 0.17 2.02 1.77
CA THR A 45 0.82 1.69 3.03
C THR A 45 2.24 1.19 2.81
N ASP A 46 3.07 1.29 3.85
CA ASP A 46 4.26 0.46 3.98
C ASP A 46 3.89 -0.77 4.83
N ASN A 47 4.88 -1.44 5.43
CA ASN A 47 4.62 -2.62 6.25
C ASN A 47 4.07 -2.30 7.64
N ASP A 48 4.11 -1.04 8.06
CA ASP A 48 3.76 -0.63 9.40
C ASP A 48 2.61 0.38 9.46
N ASN A 49 2.59 1.33 8.53
CA ASN A 49 1.69 2.49 8.61
C ASN A 49 1.00 2.79 7.30
N ILE A 50 -0.14 3.48 7.39
CA ILE A 50 -0.83 4.06 6.24
C ILE A 50 -0.13 5.37 5.90
N LEU A 51 0.52 5.42 4.74
CA LEU A 51 1.36 6.55 4.31
C LEU A 51 0.58 7.64 3.60
N ALA A 52 -0.43 7.25 2.83
CA ALA A 52 -1.19 8.18 2.03
C ALA A 52 -2.64 7.72 1.93
N VAL A 53 -3.55 8.68 1.99
CA VAL A 53 -4.97 8.44 1.74
C VAL A 53 -5.48 9.62 0.92
N SER A 54 -6.29 9.32 -0.10
CA SER A 54 -7.02 10.33 -0.86
C SER A 54 -8.50 9.95 -0.89
N GLY A 55 -9.39 10.90 -0.61
CA GLY A 55 -10.81 10.67 -0.56
C GLY A 55 -11.42 10.93 0.81
N SER A 56 -12.67 10.52 0.99
CA SER A 56 -13.45 10.83 2.19
C SER A 56 -12.93 10.17 3.47
N LEU A 57 -12.15 9.11 3.36
CA LEU A 57 -11.63 8.37 4.51
C LEU A 57 -10.27 8.87 5.01
N LYS A 58 -9.77 9.97 4.46
CA LYS A 58 -8.43 10.48 4.79
C LYS A 58 -8.25 10.77 6.28
N LYS A 59 -9.20 11.46 6.90
CA LYS A 59 -9.12 11.79 8.33
C LYS A 59 -9.13 10.56 9.22
N GLU A 60 -9.88 9.55 8.81
CA GLU A 60 -10.05 8.33 9.59
C GLU A 60 -8.83 7.42 9.52
N LEU A 61 -8.15 7.37 8.36
CA LEU A 61 -7.14 6.36 8.09
C LEU A 61 -5.70 6.87 8.06
N LEU A 62 -5.47 8.12 7.66
CA LEU A 62 -4.10 8.60 7.43
C LEU A 62 -3.27 8.56 8.72
N ASN A 63 -2.01 8.14 8.58
CA ASN A 63 -1.01 8.05 9.64
C ASN A 63 -1.29 7.01 10.74
N ASN A 64 -2.33 6.19 10.56
CA ASN A 64 -2.57 5.09 11.49
C ASN A 64 -1.69 3.88 11.16
N PRO A 65 -1.32 3.08 12.17
CA PRO A 65 -0.73 1.77 11.91
C PRO A 65 -1.69 0.89 11.12
N ILE A 66 -1.16 0.03 10.27
CA ILE A 66 -1.99 -0.92 9.53
C ILE A 66 -2.58 -1.97 10.48
N GLY A 67 -3.79 -2.41 10.16
CA GLY A 67 -4.46 -3.47 10.90
C GLY A 67 -3.98 -4.85 10.49
N SER A 68 -4.42 -5.85 11.26
CA SER A 68 -4.01 -7.24 11.07
C SER A 68 -4.36 -7.81 9.69
N ASP A 69 -5.48 -7.38 9.10
CA ASP A 69 -5.88 -7.89 7.79
C ASP A 69 -4.98 -7.38 6.68
N LEU A 70 -4.54 -6.12 6.74
CA LEU A 70 -3.60 -5.59 5.75
C LEU A 70 -2.22 -6.21 5.91
N GLU A 71 -1.77 -6.36 7.14
CA GLU A 71 -0.50 -7.03 7.43
C GLU A 71 -0.47 -8.43 6.84
N LEU A 72 -1.55 -9.19 7.01
CA LEU A 72 -1.67 -10.54 6.48
C LEU A 72 -1.62 -10.56 4.95
N LYS A 73 -2.32 -9.63 4.29
CA LYS A 73 -2.32 -9.53 2.83
C LYS A 73 -0.94 -9.21 2.28
N ILE A 74 -0.22 -8.30 2.91
CA ILE A 74 1.15 -7.96 2.52
C ILE A 74 2.07 -9.17 2.69
N ASN A 75 2.01 -9.84 3.83
CA ASN A 75 2.86 -11.00 4.12
C ASN A 75 2.60 -12.17 3.18
N ARG A 76 1.35 -12.38 2.81
CA ARG A 76 0.95 -13.45 1.88
C ARG A 76 1.08 -13.03 0.42
N ARG A 77 1.38 -11.77 0.16
CA ARG A 77 1.46 -11.21 -1.20
C ARG A 77 0.17 -11.44 -1.99
N GLU A 78 -0.97 -11.29 -1.31
CA GLU A 78 -2.27 -11.54 -1.91
C GLU A 78 -2.82 -10.31 -2.60
N GLU A 79 -3.29 -10.50 -3.83
CA GLU A 79 -4.11 -9.53 -4.54
C GLU A 79 -5.58 -9.86 -4.27
N MET A 80 -6.39 -8.84 -3.99
CA MET A 80 -7.77 -9.04 -3.57
C MET A 80 -8.72 -8.12 -4.32
N LEU A 81 -9.88 -8.68 -4.68
CA LEU A 81 -11.04 -7.90 -5.12
C LEU A 81 -12.25 -8.41 -4.35
N GLU A 82 -12.84 -7.54 -3.51
CA GLU A 82 -14.02 -7.88 -2.72
C GLU A 82 -15.14 -6.92 -3.06
N LYS A 83 -16.13 -7.43 -3.80
CA LYS A 83 -17.27 -6.65 -4.28
C LYS A 83 -18.42 -6.57 -3.30
N HIS A 84 -18.41 -7.39 -2.27
CA HIS A 84 -19.42 -7.40 -1.21
C HIS A 84 -18.85 -6.75 0.03
N LYS A 85 -19.65 -5.95 0.72
CA LYS A 85 -19.19 -5.35 1.98
C LYS A 85 -18.85 -6.44 2.98
N LYS A 86 -17.62 -6.40 3.46
CA LYS A 86 -17.13 -7.31 4.49
C LYS A 86 -16.34 -6.56 5.53
N PRO A 87 -16.39 -7.04 6.79
CA PRO A 87 -15.52 -6.48 7.82
C PRO A 87 -14.06 -6.70 7.47
N ILE A 88 -13.25 -5.66 7.62
CA ILE A 88 -11.80 -5.74 7.42
C ILE A 88 -11.12 -4.79 8.40
N LYS A 89 -10.03 -5.24 9.00
CA LYS A 89 -9.19 -4.41 9.86
C LYS A 89 -8.10 -3.75 9.01
N ILE A 90 -8.42 -2.59 8.48
CA ILE A 90 -7.46 -1.72 7.78
C ILE A 90 -6.56 -1.05 8.80
N THR A 91 -7.13 -0.65 9.93
CA THR A 91 -6.45 -0.20 11.14
C THR A 91 -6.82 -1.15 12.28
N GLN A 92 -6.62 -0.75 13.52
CA GLN A 92 -7.10 -1.52 14.67
C GLN A 92 -8.63 -1.66 14.68
N ASP A 93 -9.32 -0.66 14.16
CA ASP A 93 -10.77 -0.65 14.11
C ASP A 93 -11.26 -1.34 12.84
N GLU A 94 -12.25 -2.21 13.01
CA GLU A 94 -12.88 -2.92 11.91
C GLU A 94 -13.79 -1.98 11.12
N MET A 95 -13.76 -2.12 9.80
CA MET A 95 -14.58 -1.34 8.89
C MET A 95 -15.27 -2.27 7.90
N GLU A 96 -16.53 -2.01 7.58
CA GLU A 96 -17.23 -2.73 6.51
C GLU A 96 -17.10 -1.96 5.21
N CYS A 97 -16.51 -2.58 4.20
CA CYS A 97 -16.29 -1.94 2.89
C CYS A 97 -16.12 -2.97 1.78
N THR A 98 -16.24 -2.48 0.55
CA THR A 98 -15.76 -3.19 -0.65
C THR A 98 -14.37 -2.67 -0.96
N TYR A 99 -13.52 -3.49 -1.55
CA TYR A 99 -12.14 -3.06 -1.80
C TYR A 99 -11.44 -3.87 -2.89
N ALA A 100 -10.42 -3.23 -3.47
CA ALA A 100 -9.44 -3.88 -4.32
C ALA A 100 -8.06 -3.52 -3.78
N ALA A 101 -7.17 -4.49 -3.69
CA ALA A 101 -5.86 -4.28 -3.10
C ALA A 101 -4.81 -5.15 -3.77
N THR A 102 -3.60 -4.62 -3.89
CA THR A 102 -2.45 -5.38 -4.38
C THR A 102 -1.19 -4.97 -3.62
N PRO A 103 -0.35 -5.94 -3.23
CA PRO A 103 0.91 -5.62 -2.57
C PRO A 103 1.90 -4.95 -3.52
N ILE A 104 2.77 -4.13 -2.95
CA ILE A 104 3.90 -3.53 -3.67
C ILE A 104 5.09 -4.44 -3.47
N ILE A 105 5.58 -5.04 -4.55
CA ILE A 105 6.71 -5.96 -4.50
C ILE A 105 7.92 -5.29 -5.16
N THR A 106 9.00 -5.16 -4.43
CA THR A 106 10.22 -4.51 -4.90
C THR A 106 11.42 -5.38 -4.55
N ASN A 107 12.19 -5.76 -5.56
CA ASN A 107 13.37 -6.64 -5.38
C ASN A 107 13.02 -7.94 -4.63
N GLY A 108 11.84 -8.48 -4.89
CA GLY A 108 11.37 -9.71 -4.25
C GLY A 108 10.76 -9.54 -2.86
N ASP A 109 10.77 -8.35 -2.30
CA ASP A 109 10.19 -8.06 -0.98
C ASP A 109 8.85 -7.36 -1.10
N ALA A 110 7.88 -7.76 -0.28
CA ALA A 110 6.62 -7.05 -0.14
C ALA A 110 6.85 -5.86 0.81
N ILE A 111 6.75 -4.64 0.28
CA ILE A 111 7.09 -3.42 1.03
C ILE A 111 5.89 -2.59 1.43
N GLY A 112 4.71 -2.96 0.97
CA GLY A 112 3.49 -2.23 1.26
C GLY A 112 2.32 -2.71 0.43
N LEU A 113 1.29 -1.88 0.37
CA LEU A 113 0.03 -2.21 -0.30
C LEU A 113 -0.58 -0.96 -0.93
N VAL A 114 -1.20 -1.13 -2.10
CA VAL A 114 -2.09 -0.13 -2.69
C VAL A 114 -3.51 -0.66 -2.60
N MET A 115 -4.44 0.14 -2.11
CA MET A 115 -5.83 -0.26 -1.93
C MET A 115 -6.78 0.84 -2.36
N ILE A 116 -7.88 0.45 -3.02
CA ILE A 116 -9.03 1.31 -3.28
C ILE A 116 -10.19 0.70 -2.50
N LEU A 117 -10.94 1.52 -1.78
CA LEU A 117 -12.03 1.03 -0.93
C LEU A 117 -13.20 1.99 -0.89
N SER A 118 -14.39 1.46 -0.58
CA SER A 118 -15.60 2.26 -0.41
C SER A 118 -16.52 1.63 0.62
N LYS A 119 -17.09 2.49 1.48
CA LYS A 119 -18.13 2.06 2.43
C LYS A 119 -19.52 2.01 1.79
N ASP A 120 -19.75 2.83 0.78
CA ASP A 120 -21.09 3.06 0.22
C ASP A 120 -21.27 2.48 -1.17
N ASP A 121 -20.21 2.40 -1.96
CA ASP A 121 -20.27 1.94 -3.34
C ASP A 121 -19.55 0.60 -3.53
N ILE A 122 -19.64 0.06 -4.73
CA ILE A 122 -19.01 -1.21 -5.08
C ILE A 122 -17.70 -0.91 -5.82
N VAL A 123 -16.60 -1.39 -5.25
CA VAL A 123 -15.30 -1.42 -5.91
C VAL A 123 -15.27 -2.61 -6.86
N ASP A 124 -14.81 -2.42 -8.08
CA ASP A 124 -14.89 -3.41 -9.14
C ASP A 124 -13.55 -3.69 -9.82
N GLU A 125 -13.60 -4.41 -10.94
CA GLU A 125 -12.39 -4.83 -11.69
C GLU A 125 -11.59 -3.65 -12.24
N VAL A 126 -12.23 -2.51 -12.53
CA VAL A 126 -11.53 -1.29 -12.98
C VAL A 126 -10.64 -0.78 -11.84
N ASP A 127 -11.16 -0.75 -10.62
CA ASP A 127 -10.40 -0.34 -9.44
C ASP A 127 -9.22 -1.29 -9.20
N LEU A 128 -9.42 -2.58 -9.39
CA LEU A 128 -8.34 -3.57 -9.27
C LEU A 128 -7.22 -3.28 -10.27
N LYS A 129 -7.58 -2.98 -11.53
CA LYS A 129 -6.57 -2.62 -12.53
C LYS A 129 -5.80 -1.36 -12.14
N LEU A 130 -6.48 -0.37 -11.56
CA LEU A 130 -5.84 0.85 -11.11
C LEU A 130 -4.82 0.59 -9.99
N VAL A 131 -5.16 -0.25 -9.01
CA VAL A 131 -4.19 -0.58 -7.96
C VAL A 131 -3.04 -1.41 -8.49
N GLN A 132 -3.29 -2.29 -9.46
CA GLN A 132 -2.22 -3.05 -10.13
C GLN A 132 -1.24 -2.13 -10.86
N ILE A 133 -1.76 -1.15 -11.61
CA ILE A 133 -0.93 -0.19 -12.32
C ILE A 133 -0.11 0.64 -11.33
N ALA A 134 -0.74 1.14 -10.28
CA ALA A 134 -0.06 1.94 -9.26
C ALA A 134 1.03 1.14 -8.55
N SER A 135 0.73 -0.10 -8.17
CA SER A 135 1.70 -0.98 -7.53
C SER A 135 2.89 -1.25 -8.44
N LYS A 136 2.63 -1.54 -9.71
CA LYS A 136 3.70 -1.79 -10.69
C LYS A 136 4.55 -0.55 -10.92
N PHE A 137 3.92 0.61 -11.03
CA PHE A 137 4.63 1.87 -11.17
C PHE A 137 5.56 2.12 -9.98
N LEU A 138 5.03 1.97 -8.76
CA LEU A 138 5.81 2.16 -7.54
C LEU A 138 6.96 1.15 -7.46
N SER A 139 6.69 -0.11 -7.75
CA SER A 139 7.70 -1.16 -7.76
C SER A 139 8.85 -0.81 -8.69
N ASN A 140 8.53 -0.48 -9.94
CA ASN A 140 9.54 -0.15 -10.95
C ASN A 140 10.33 1.10 -10.58
N HIS A 141 9.67 2.11 -10.04
CA HIS A 141 10.31 3.36 -9.66
C HIS A 141 11.26 3.17 -8.46
N LEU A 142 10.85 2.39 -7.48
CA LEU A 142 11.65 2.13 -6.29
C LEU A 142 12.84 1.20 -6.57
N GLU A 143 12.71 0.28 -7.52
CA GLU A 143 13.80 -0.60 -7.92
C GLU A 143 14.98 0.14 -8.56
N GLN A 144 14.76 1.34 -9.04
CA GLN A 144 15.80 2.17 -9.66
C GLN A 144 16.66 2.93 -8.65
N VAL A 145 16.34 2.85 -7.38
CA VAL A 145 17.01 3.63 -6.31
C VAL A 145 18.18 2.89 -5.66
#